data_7dfbc0783e354c5f358f93592e9b1c4b
#
_entry.id   7dfbc0783e354c5f358f93592e9b1c4b
#
_cell.length_a   1.000
_cell.length_b   1.000
_cell.length_c   1.000
_cell.angle_alpha   90.00
_cell.angle_beta   90.00
_cell.angle_gamma   90.00
#
_symmetry.space_group_name_H-M   'P 1'
#
loop_
_entity.id
_entity.type
_entity.pdbx_description
1 polymer ?
#
loop_
_entity_poly.entity_id
_entity_poly.type
_entity_poly.pdbx_seq_one_letter_code
_entity_poly.pdbx_strand_id
1 'polypeptide(L)'
;MRIHALTTGTVRAKQAFVFPSRGPRRQLDLFLPGPWSDPMPIHCWAIEHAGRLLLIDTGETAAVRDIPFVRFDVTREQELPAALAAAGLSLKDVSEVVLTHHHGDHVDGLVHVRAPVRINDAELQFVATAFPRLMRRVLRQPLPAGFAPQPFALDGGPFGAFQRSRALSDDGRIVAVDTRGHTPGHVSVICVDDSDRHVMLAGDATDTLEQLHARRADAIAPDPKAHVATLDTILAHCAQNPTVYLPSHDPESAARLAHSITVS
;
A
#
# COMPACT_ATOMS: atom_id res chain seq x y z
N MET A 1 -3.81 -21.03 -0.38
CA MET A 1 -3.97 -19.56 -0.29
C MET A 1 -4.41 -19.01 -1.65
N ARG A 2 -5.34 -18.04 -1.69
CA ARG A 2 -5.76 -17.36 -2.92
C ARG A 2 -5.74 -15.85 -2.68
N ILE A 3 -5.17 -15.10 -3.62
CA ILE A 3 -5.03 -13.64 -3.55
C ILE A 3 -5.79 -13.04 -4.72
N HIS A 4 -6.59 -12.00 -4.44
CA HIS A 4 -7.38 -11.28 -5.42
C HIS A 4 -6.91 -9.83 -5.48
N ALA A 5 -6.67 -9.33 -6.69
CA ALA A 5 -6.50 -7.91 -6.94
C ALA A 5 -7.87 -7.24 -7.00
N LEU A 6 -8.08 -6.24 -6.16
CA LEU A 6 -9.28 -5.40 -6.13
C LEU A 6 -8.88 -4.00 -6.59
N THR A 7 -9.54 -3.45 -7.60
CA THR A 7 -9.23 -2.12 -8.12
C THR A 7 -10.37 -1.17 -7.79
N THR A 8 -10.07 -0.10 -7.07
CA THR A 8 -11.05 0.88 -6.60
C THR A 8 -10.94 2.23 -7.34
N GLY A 9 -10.75 2.17 -8.65
CA GLY A 9 -10.59 3.35 -9.50
C GLY A 9 -9.15 3.60 -9.91
N THR A 10 -8.87 4.83 -10.34
CA THR A 10 -7.53 5.23 -10.79
C THR A 10 -7.09 6.55 -10.18
N VAL A 11 -5.78 6.72 -10.14
CA VAL A 11 -5.11 7.93 -9.69
C VAL A 11 -4.12 8.41 -10.76
N ARG A 12 -3.96 9.72 -10.91
CA ARG A 12 -2.88 10.35 -11.66
C ARG A 12 -2.08 11.22 -10.71
N ALA A 13 -0.77 11.01 -10.68
CA ALA A 13 0.12 11.86 -9.93
C ALA A 13 0.98 12.72 -10.88
N LYS A 14 1.48 13.86 -10.42
CA LYS A 14 2.52 14.55 -11.19
C LYS A 14 3.73 13.65 -11.35
N GLN A 15 4.39 13.68 -12.49
CA GLN A 15 5.62 12.89 -12.69
C GLN A 15 6.69 13.22 -11.65
N ALA A 16 6.73 14.47 -11.15
CA ALA A 16 7.59 14.85 -10.04
C ALA A 16 7.24 14.16 -8.71
N PHE A 17 6.07 13.55 -8.57
CA PHE A 17 5.69 12.71 -7.43
C PHE A 17 6.29 11.31 -7.58
N VAL A 18 6.02 10.65 -8.70
CA VAL A 18 6.47 9.27 -8.98
C VAL A 18 7.99 9.20 -9.19
N PHE A 19 8.54 10.15 -9.96
CA PHE A 19 9.99 10.25 -10.26
C PHE A 19 10.55 11.61 -9.85
N PRO A 20 10.66 11.88 -8.54
CA PRO A 20 11.09 13.18 -8.06
C PRO A 20 12.54 13.49 -8.41
N SER A 21 12.86 14.78 -8.50
CA SER A 21 14.24 15.25 -8.60
C SER A 21 15.03 14.85 -7.35
N ARG A 22 16.34 14.71 -7.49
CA ARG A 22 17.22 14.45 -6.34
C ARG A 22 17.43 15.72 -5.51
N GLY A 23 17.49 15.57 -4.19
CA GLY A 23 17.82 16.66 -3.27
C GLY A 23 16.60 17.45 -2.75
N PRO A 24 16.82 18.64 -2.18
CA PRO A 24 15.79 19.38 -1.42
C PRO A 24 14.67 19.95 -2.28
N ARG A 25 14.84 20.04 -3.60
CA ARG A 25 13.81 20.54 -4.52
C ARG A 25 12.67 19.56 -4.78
N ARG A 26 12.83 18.26 -4.48
CA ARG A 26 11.83 17.22 -4.78
C ARG A 26 10.40 17.57 -4.31
N GLN A 27 10.26 18.17 -3.13
CA GLN A 27 8.94 18.57 -2.61
C GLN A 27 8.43 19.85 -3.25
N LEU A 28 9.32 20.78 -3.61
CA LEU A 28 8.95 22.02 -4.28
C LEU A 28 8.40 21.72 -5.69
N ASP A 29 9.03 20.78 -6.40
CA ASP A 29 8.62 20.38 -7.75
C ASP A 29 7.18 19.85 -7.82
N LEU A 30 6.62 19.36 -6.72
CA LEU A 30 5.21 18.95 -6.63
C LEU A 30 4.24 20.11 -6.89
N PHE A 31 4.62 21.32 -6.50
CA PHE A 31 3.75 22.51 -6.62
C PHE A 31 4.00 23.31 -7.90
N LEU A 32 5.07 22.99 -8.63
CA LEU A 32 5.37 23.64 -9.92
C LEU A 32 4.53 23.02 -11.05
N PRO A 33 4.24 23.78 -12.14
CA PRO A 33 3.65 23.20 -13.34
C PRO A 33 4.52 22.05 -13.88
N GLY A 34 3.88 20.95 -14.28
CA GLY A 34 4.61 19.78 -14.79
C GLY A 34 3.67 18.71 -15.35
N PRO A 35 4.22 17.70 -16.03
CA PRO A 35 3.43 16.62 -16.61
C PRO A 35 2.82 15.73 -15.52
N TRP A 36 1.71 15.09 -15.89
CA TRP A 36 1.00 14.09 -15.10
C TRP A 36 1.36 12.69 -15.60
N SER A 37 1.27 11.71 -14.72
CA SER A 37 1.34 10.29 -15.10
C SER A 37 0.13 9.91 -15.97
N ASP A 38 0.25 8.77 -16.66
CA ASP A 38 -0.93 8.04 -17.10
C ASP A 38 -1.79 7.63 -15.90
N PRO A 39 -3.08 7.27 -16.10
CA PRO A 39 -3.88 6.72 -15.03
C PRO A 39 -3.24 5.45 -14.46
N MET A 40 -3.02 5.43 -13.16
CA MET A 40 -2.52 4.28 -12.41
C MET A 40 -3.68 3.68 -11.61
N PRO A 41 -3.78 2.36 -11.46
CA PRO A 41 -4.83 1.75 -10.64
C PRO A 41 -4.66 2.12 -9.16
N ILE A 42 -5.75 1.98 -8.41
CA ILE A 42 -5.73 1.96 -6.94
C ILE A 42 -6.06 0.53 -6.53
N HIS A 43 -5.04 -0.30 -6.28
CA HIS A 43 -5.22 -1.68 -5.86
C HIS A 43 -5.26 -1.80 -4.34
N CYS A 44 -6.21 -2.58 -3.86
CA CYS A 44 -6.16 -3.24 -2.57
C CYS A 44 -6.30 -4.75 -2.80
N TRP A 45 -6.06 -5.57 -1.76
CA TRP A 45 -5.92 -7.00 -1.96
C TRP A 45 -6.81 -7.77 -0.99
N ALA A 46 -7.44 -8.85 -1.48
CA ALA A 46 -8.15 -9.79 -0.64
C ALA A 46 -7.42 -11.14 -0.63
N ILE A 47 -7.19 -11.69 0.55
CA ILE A 47 -6.47 -12.94 0.77
C ILE A 47 -7.42 -13.94 1.41
N GLU A 48 -7.76 -15.00 0.66
CA GLU A 48 -8.45 -16.18 1.21
C GLU A 48 -7.40 -17.17 1.72
N HIS A 49 -7.36 -17.40 3.02
CA HIS A 49 -6.43 -18.31 3.67
C HIS A 49 -7.00 -18.91 4.94
N ALA A 50 -6.86 -20.22 5.12
CA ALA A 50 -7.31 -20.96 6.31
C ALA A 50 -8.75 -20.63 6.76
N GLY A 51 -9.67 -20.49 5.80
CA GLY A 51 -11.08 -20.17 6.06
C GLY A 51 -11.35 -18.71 6.47
N ARG A 52 -10.36 -17.83 6.38
CA ARG A 52 -10.46 -16.38 6.64
C ARG A 52 -10.34 -15.60 5.35
N LEU A 53 -10.95 -14.42 5.31
CA LEU A 53 -10.78 -13.42 4.28
C LEU A 53 -10.13 -12.17 4.90
N LEU A 54 -8.86 -11.93 4.58
CA LEU A 54 -8.13 -10.74 5.00
C LEU A 54 -8.14 -9.73 3.86
N LEU A 55 -8.34 -8.45 4.19
CA LEU A 55 -8.08 -7.35 3.27
C LEU A 55 -6.76 -6.67 3.62
N ILE A 56 -5.97 -6.35 2.60
CA ILE A 56 -4.82 -5.47 2.70
C ILE A 56 -5.18 -4.18 1.97
N ASP A 57 -5.33 -3.12 2.76
CA ASP A 57 -5.92 -1.84 2.37
C ASP A 57 -7.39 -1.92 1.94
N THR A 58 -8.01 -0.79 1.69
CA THR A 58 -9.45 -0.71 1.38
C THR A 58 -9.75 0.13 0.15
N GLY A 59 -8.73 0.71 -0.48
CA GLY A 59 -8.91 1.54 -1.66
C GLY A 59 -9.56 2.89 -1.35
N GLU A 60 -10.00 3.56 -2.40
CA GLU A 60 -10.56 4.90 -2.39
C GLU A 60 -12.08 4.89 -2.60
N THR A 61 -12.72 6.02 -2.35
CA THR A 61 -14.16 6.23 -2.54
C THR A 61 -14.45 7.35 -3.54
N ALA A 62 -15.66 7.36 -4.13
CA ALA A 62 -16.10 8.40 -5.04
C ALA A 62 -16.25 9.79 -4.38
N ALA A 63 -16.10 9.87 -3.05
CA ALA A 63 -16.14 11.14 -2.32
C ALA A 63 -14.77 11.85 -2.27
N VAL A 64 -13.72 11.21 -2.78
CA VAL A 64 -12.35 11.74 -2.79
C VAL A 64 -12.25 13.08 -3.53
N ARG A 65 -11.28 13.88 -3.16
CA ARG A 65 -10.99 15.17 -3.80
C ARG A 65 -9.55 15.21 -4.29
N ASP A 66 -9.38 15.79 -5.46
CA ASP A 66 -8.07 16.11 -5.99
C ASP A 66 -7.26 16.98 -5.04
N ILE A 67 -5.96 16.75 -5.04
CA ILE A 67 -4.97 17.61 -4.38
C ILE A 67 -4.02 18.20 -5.43
N PRO A 68 -3.19 19.19 -5.13
CA PRO A 68 -2.41 19.92 -6.14
C PRO A 68 -1.50 19.06 -7.02
N PHE A 69 -1.14 17.86 -6.57
CA PHE A 69 -0.20 16.97 -7.25
C PHE A 69 -0.73 15.53 -7.46
N VAL A 70 -2.01 15.26 -7.06
CA VAL A 70 -2.69 13.97 -7.29
C VAL A 70 -4.14 14.23 -7.70
N ARG A 71 -4.62 13.49 -8.69
CA ARG A 71 -5.99 13.49 -9.19
C ARG A 71 -6.56 12.09 -9.16
N PHE A 72 -7.81 11.98 -8.73
CA PHE A 72 -8.51 10.70 -8.60
C PHE A 72 -9.64 10.59 -9.61
N ASP A 73 -9.86 9.38 -10.10
CA ASP A 73 -11.02 9.02 -10.91
C ASP A 73 -11.62 7.74 -10.34
N VAL A 74 -12.61 7.93 -9.48
CA VAL A 74 -13.25 6.86 -8.71
C VAL A 74 -14.77 7.04 -8.79
N THR A 75 -15.48 6.01 -9.22
CA THR A 75 -16.94 5.97 -9.19
C THR A 75 -17.45 5.06 -8.08
N ARG A 76 -18.73 5.17 -7.70
CA ARG A 76 -19.31 4.31 -6.67
C ARG A 76 -19.28 2.83 -7.04
N GLU A 77 -19.37 2.54 -8.34
CA GLU A 77 -19.32 1.19 -8.89
C GLU A 77 -17.92 0.58 -8.86
N GLN A 78 -16.90 1.38 -8.49
CA GLN A 78 -15.51 0.96 -8.31
C GLN A 78 -15.11 0.87 -6.84
N GLU A 79 -15.93 1.37 -5.90
CA GLU A 79 -15.62 1.29 -4.48
C GLU A 79 -15.48 -0.16 -3.99
N LEU A 80 -14.85 -0.36 -2.84
CA LEU A 80 -14.53 -1.66 -2.25
C LEU A 80 -15.66 -2.70 -2.30
N PRO A 81 -16.95 -2.36 -2.01
CA PRO A 81 -18.03 -3.35 -2.09
C PRO A 81 -18.21 -3.94 -3.49
N ALA A 82 -18.14 -3.10 -4.53
CA ALA A 82 -18.28 -3.53 -5.91
C ALA A 82 -17.05 -4.31 -6.39
N ALA A 83 -15.84 -3.88 -6.00
CA ALA A 83 -14.60 -4.58 -6.32
C ALA A 83 -14.56 -5.99 -5.70
N LEU A 84 -15.01 -6.16 -4.46
CA LEU A 84 -15.17 -7.47 -3.82
C LEU A 84 -16.20 -8.32 -4.56
N ALA A 85 -17.38 -7.78 -4.88
CA ALA A 85 -18.41 -8.50 -5.58
C ALA A 85 -17.95 -8.99 -6.98
N ALA A 86 -17.17 -8.18 -7.70
CA ALA A 86 -16.57 -8.57 -8.97
C ALA A 86 -15.59 -9.74 -8.84
N ALA A 87 -14.92 -9.87 -7.67
CA ALA A 87 -14.07 -11.01 -7.33
C ALA A 87 -14.85 -12.23 -6.77
N GLY A 88 -16.18 -12.15 -6.68
CA GLY A 88 -17.02 -13.19 -6.06
C GLY A 88 -16.97 -13.24 -4.55
N LEU A 89 -16.50 -12.16 -3.91
CA LEU A 89 -16.33 -12.02 -2.46
C LEU A 89 -17.37 -11.05 -1.88
N SER A 90 -17.52 -11.06 -0.56
CA SER A 90 -18.45 -10.17 0.15
C SER A 90 -17.78 -9.50 1.34
N LEU A 91 -18.13 -8.23 1.59
CA LEU A 91 -17.73 -7.50 2.80
C LEU A 91 -18.12 -8.23 4.10
N LYS A 92 -19.17 -9.05 4.07
CA LYS A 92 -19.63 -9.83 5.25
C LYS A 92 -18.65 -10.91 5.64
N ASP A 93 -17.87 -11.41 4.67
CA ASP A 93 -16.92 -12.50 4.86
C ASP A 93 -15.55 -11.98 5.32
N VAL A 94 -15.33 -10.66 5.26
CA VAL A 94 -14.07 -10.04 5.71
C VAL A 94 -13.88 -10.25 7.19
N SER A 95 -12.83 -11.00 7.52
CA SER A 95 -12.46 -11.31 8.91
C SER A 95 -11.65 -10.20 9.56
N GLU A 96 -10.82 -9.50 8.78
CA GLU A 96 -9.89 -8.48 9.25
C GLU A 96 -9.37 -7.63 8.10
N VAL A 97 -9.03 -6.38 8.38
CA VAL A 97 -8.31 -5.47 7.48
C VAL A 97 -6.95 -5.13 8.08
N VAL A 98 -5.91 -5.20 7.26
CA VAL A 98 -4.56 -4.72 7.61
C VAL A 98 -4.21 -3.57 6.68
N LEU A 99 -3.90 -2.42 7.26
CA LEU A 99 -3.51 -1.23 6.52
C LEU A 99 -1.99 -1.20 6.35
N THR A 100 -1.53 -0.96 5.11
CA THR A 100 -0.10 -0.74 4.84
C THR A 100 0.35 0.59 5.41
N HIS A 101 -0.47 1.63 5.25
CA HIS A 101 -0.25 2.98 5.77
C HIS A 101 -1.56 3.79 5.81
N HIS A 102 -1.50 5.11 6.03
CA HIS A 102 -2.66 5.94 6.36
C HIS A 102 -3.17 6.87 5.25
N HIS A 103 -2.65 6.81 4.01
CA HIS A 103 -3.14 7.67 2.93
C HIS A 103 -4.56 7.30 2.50
N GLY A 104 -5.29 8.27 1.91
CA GLY A 104 -6.73 8.15 1.64
C GLY A 104 -7.07 6.92 0.81
N ASP A 105 -6.40 6.76 -0.30
CA ASP A 105 -6.59 5.65 -1.25
C ASP A 105 -6.22 4.25 -0.71
N HIS A 106 -5.81 4.17 0.56
CA HIS A 106 -5.63 2.92 1.31
C HIS A 106 -6.64 2.76 2.44
N VAL A 107 -7.17 3.87 2.97
CA VAL A 107 -8.02 3.83 4.18
C VAL A 107 -9.46 4.30 3.95
N ASP A 108 -9.77 5.04 2.88
CA ASP A 108 -11.07 5.69 2.73
C ASP A 108 -12.21 4.69 2.51
N GLY A 109 -11.93 3.51 1.93
CA GLY A 109 -12.89 2.41 1.83
C GLY A 109 -13.29 1.80 3.18
N LEU A 110 -12.64 2.15 4.29
CA LEU A 110 -13.05 1.73 5.64
C LEU A 110 -14.46 2.15 6.01
N VAL A 111 -15.03 3.16 5.35
CA VAL A 111 -16.44 3.56 5.56
C VAL A 111 -17.43 2.42 5.30
N HIS A 112 -17.03 1.42 4.50
CA HIS A 112 -17.83 0.25 4.17
C HIS A 112 -17.56 -0.94 5.10
N VAL A 113 -16.46 -0.94 5.85
CA VAL A 113 -15.96 -2.10 6.60
C VAL A 113 -16.53 -2.14 8.04
N ARG A 114 -16.81 -3.36 8.52
CA ARG A 114 -17.22 -3.63 9.92
C ARG A 114 -16.25 -4.53 10.66
N ALA A 115 -15.34 -5.17 9.92
CA ALA A 115 -14.32 -6.05 10.50
C ALA A 115 -13.29 -5.26 11.32
N PRO A 116 -12.56 -5.90 12.23
CA PRO A 116 -11.42 -5.31 12.91
C PRO A 116 -10.39 -4.79 11.91
N VAL A 117 -9.82 -3.62 12.20
CA VAL A 117 -8.80 -2.96 11.38
C VAL A 117 -7.50 -2.88 12.18
N ARG A 118 -6.40 -3.25 11.55
CA ARG A 118 -5.06 -3.19 12.15
C ARG A 118 -4.12 -2.33 11.34
N ILE A 119 -3.20 -1.65 12.03
CA ILE A 119 -2.16 -0.82 11.42
C ILE A 119 -0.88 -0.93 12.25
N ASN A 120 0.27 -0.75 11.62
CA ASN A 120 1.54 -0.68 12.35
C ASN A 120 1.50 0.47 13.40
N ASP A 121 1.98 0.19 14.61
CA ASP A 121 2.00 1.14 15.72
C ASP A 121 2.77 2.43 15.40
N ALA A 122 3.89 2.34 14.68
CA ALA A 122 4.67 3.49 14.24
C ALA A 122 3.87 4.38 13.26
N GLU A 123 3.03 3.76 12.40
CA GLU A 123 2.16 4.49 11.49
C GLU A 123 1.06 5.23 12.25
N LEU A 124 0.41 4.56 13.19
CA LEU A 124 -0.63 5.17 14.00
C LEU A 124 -0.09 6.34 14.84
N GLN A 125 1.11 6.17 15.41
CA GLN A 125 1.80 7.25 16.13
C GLN A 125 2.10 8.43 15.22
N PHE A 126 2.59 8.20 14.01
CA PHE A 126 2.87 9.25 13.04
C PHE A 126 1.61 10.03 12.65
N VAL A 127 0.52 9.32 12.32
CA VAL A 127 -0.79 9.91 12.01
C VAL A 127 -1.29 10.85 13.12
N ALA A 128 -0.98 10.53 14.37
CA ALA A 128 -1.38 11.33 15.52
C ALA A 128 -0.54 12.61 15.72
N THR A 129 0.57 12.79 14.99
CA THR A 129 1.41 13.98 15.12
C THR A 129 0.77 15.22 14.44
N ALA A 130 1.30 16.41 14.75
CA ALA A 130 0.76 17.67 14.27
C ALA A 130 0.87 17.83 12.74
N PHE A 131 1.97 17.37 12.14
CA PHE A 131 2.24 17.57 10.71
C PHE A 131 1.23 16.84 9.80
N PRO A 132 1.01 15.51 9.91
CA PRO A 132 -0.03 14.84 9.12
C PRO A 132 -1.44 15.38 9.38
N ARG A 133 -1.76 15.76 10.62
CA ARG A 133 -3.05 16.37 10.94
C ARG A 133 -3.26 17.70 10.22
N LEU A 134 -2.22 18.55 10.20
CA LEU A 134 -2.25 19.83 9.49
C LEU A 134 -2.38 19.58 7.98
N MET A 135 -1.57 18.69 7.42
CA MET A 135 -1.58 18.39 5.98
C MET A 135 -2.94 17.86 5.52
N ARG A 136 -3.54 16.92 6.25
CA ARG A 136 -4.91 16.45 5.94
C ARG A 136 -5.94 17.57 5.96
N ARG A 137 -5.83 18.49 6.93
CA ARG A 137 -6.73 19.66 6.98
C ARG A 137 -6.52 20.60 5.80
N VAL A 138 -5.29 20.91 5.44
CA VAL A 138 -4.92 21.78 4.31
C VAL A 138 -5.35 21.17 2.99
N LEU A 139 -5.10 19.89 2.79
CA LEU A 139 -5.43 19.16 1.58
C LEU A 139 -6.90 18.71 1.53
N ARG A 140 -7.67 18.92 2.62
CA ARG A 140 -9.07 18.52 2.75
C ARG A 140 -9.29 17.00 2.54
N GLN A 141 -8.36 16.20 3.03
CA GLN A 141 -8.43 14.74 3.05
C GLN A 141 -8.52 14.23 4.50
N PRO A 142 -9.71 14.29 5.13
CA PRO A 142 -9.89 13.79 6.48
C PRO A 142 -9.75 12.26 6.50
N LEU A 143 -9.35 11.70 7.63
CA LEU A 143 -9.51 10.27 7.85
C LEU A 143 -10.99 9.88 7.85
N PRO A 144 -11.34 8.65 7.42
CA PRO A 144 -12.72 8.18 7.43
C PRO A 144 -13.32 8.26 8.84
N ALA A 145 -14.62 8.50 8.90
CA ALA A 145 -15.34 8.56 10.16
C ALA A 145 -15.18 7.24 10.93
N GLY A 146 -14.84 7.33 12.22
CA GLY A 146 -14.60 6.15 13.04
C GLY A 146 -13.25 5.48 12.85
N PHE A 147 -12.28 6.12 12.17
CA PHE A 147 -10.92 5.60 12.04
C PHE A 147 -10.28 5.39 13.42
N ALA A 148 -10.27 4.15 13.88
CA ALA A 148 -9.72 3.71 15.15
C ALA A 148 -9.09 2.31 15.01
N PRO A 149 -8.07 2.14 14.15
CA PRO A 149 -7.45 0.85 13.95
C PRO A 149 -6.69 0.40 15.21
N GLN A 150 -6.61 -0.90 15.41
CA GLN A 150 -5.80 -1.51 16.46
C GLN A 150 -4.33 -1.52 16.03
N PRO A 151 -3.40 -1.02 16.87
CA PRO A 151 -1.99 -1.04 16.55
C PRO A 151 -1.41 -2.46 16.65
N PHE A 152 -0.40 -2.75 15.80
CA PHE A 152 0.47 -3.90 15.98
C PHE A 152 1.95 -3.50 15.86
N ALA A 153 2.80 -4.18 16.62
CA ALA A 153 4.25 -4.01 16.52
C ALA A 153 4.86 -5.02 15.55
N LEU A 154 5.97 -4.65 14.91
CA LEU A 154 6.80 -5.57 14.12
C LEU A 154 7.84 -6.24 15.06
N ASP A 155 7.38 -7.17 15.88
CA ASP A 155 8.13 -7.83 16.95
C ASP A 155 8.45 -9.32 16.68
N GLY A 156 8.12 -9.80 15.46
CA GLY A 156 8.34 -11.19 15.04
C GLY A 156 9.79 -11.50 14.62
N GLY A 157 10.70 -10.51 14.62
CA GLY A 157 12.09 -10.70 14.22
C GLY A 157 12.29 -10.66 12.70
N PRO A 158 13.45 -11.16 12.20
CA PRO A 158 13.76 -11.14 10.77
C PRO A 158 12.85 -12.05 9.93
N PHE A 159 12.55 -11.60 8.71
CA PHE A 159 11.87 -12.39 7.68
C PHE A 159 12.51 -12.12 6.30
N GLY A 160 13.16 -13.12 5.70
CA GLY A 160 13.99 -12.92 4.51
C GLY A 160 15.04 -11.83 4.74
N ALA A 161 15.09 -10.83 3.87
CA ALA A 161 16.01 -9.69 4.01
C ALA A 161 15.53 -8.63 5.01
N PHE A 162 14.28 -8.67 5.46
CA PHE A 162 13.72 -7.71 6.41
C PHE A 162 14.10 -8.03 7.83
N GLN A 163 14.56 -7.02 8.60
CA GLN A 163 14.99 -7.21 10.00
C GLN A 163 13.82 -7.23 11.00
N ARG A 164 12.66 -6.73 10.59
CA ARG A 164 11.48 -6.63 11.45
C ARG A 164 10.26 -7.13 10.69
N SER A 165 9.47 -7.95 11.35
CA SER A 165 8.26 -8.53 10.78
C SER A 165 7.18 -8.78 11.84
N ARG A 166 6.00 -9.16 11.39
CA ARG A 166 4.90 -9.67 12.23
C ARG A 166 4.09 -10.69 11.44
N ALA A 167 3.93 -11.90 11.98
CA ALA A 167 2.98 -12.86 11.43
C ALA A 167 1.54 -12.33 11.58
N LEU A 168 0.79 -12.38 10.49
CA LEU A 168 -0.63 -11.99 10.42
C LEU A 168 -1.54 -13.22 10.36
N SER A 169 -0.99 -14.40 10.09
CA SER A 169 -1.68 -15.69 10.14
C SER A 169 -1.01 -16.62 11.16
N ASP A 170 -1.79 -17.56 11.71
CA ASP A 170 -1.32 -18.49 12.74
C ASP A 170 -0.22 -19.44 12.24
N ASP A 171 -0.26 -19.77 10.95
CA ASP A 171 0.75 -20.62 10.30
C ASP A 171 1.98 -19.84 9.81
N GLY A 172 2.04 -18.52 10.03
CA GLY A 172 3.16 -17.67 9.64
C GLY A 172 3.33 -17.46 8.13
N ARG A 173 2.36 -17.82 7.30
CA ARG A 173 2.43 -17.67 5.84
C ARG A 173 2.00 -16.29 5.32
N ILE A 174 1.36 -15.48 6.16
CA ILE A 174 1.03 -14.07 5.86
C ILE A 174 1.80 -13.22 6.87
N VAL A 175 2.71 -12.40 6.38
CA VAL A 175 3.68 -11.68 7.23
C VAL A 175 3.75 -10.21 6.83
N ALA A 176 3.54 -9.30 7.77
CA ALA A 176 3.85 -7.89 7.59
C ALA A 176 5.35 -7.68 7.80
N VAL A 177 5.99 -6.92 6.92
CA VAL A 177 7.42 -6.57 6.97
C VAL A 177 7.61 -5.06 6.96
N ASP A 178 8.70 -4.61 7.59
CA ASP A 178 9.06 -3.20 7.68
C ASP A 178 9.51 -2.65 6.32
N THR A 179 8.67 -1.83 5.72
CA THR A 179 8.97 -1.13 4.46
C THR A 179 8.79 0.39 4.61
N ARG A 180 9.24 0.92 5.77
CA ARG A 180 9.20 2.36 6.05
C ARG A 180 9.90 3.17 4.97
N GLY A 181 9.39 4.37 4.69
CA GLY A 181 10.00 5.28 3.73
C GLY A 181 8.98 6.22 3.15
N HIS A 182 7.98 5.71 2.45
CA HIS A 182 6.81 6.46 1.99
C HIS A 182 6.11 7.13 3.17
N THR A 183 5.82 6.35 4.21
CA THR A 183 5.52 6.85 5.56
C THR A 183 6.44 6.20 6.60
N PRO A 184 6.59 6.77 7.81
CA PRO A 184 7.50 6.24 8.84
C PRO A 184 7.11 4.85 9.37
N GLY A 185 5.85 4.48 9.28
CA GLY A 185 5.35 3.20 9.76
C GLY A 185 4.81 2.29 8.65
N HIS A 186 5.11 2.61 7.38
CA HIS A 186 4.67 1.81 6.24
C HIS A 186 5.12 0.35 6.36
N VAL A 187 4.22 -0.57 6.03
CA VAL A 187 4.48 -2.01 5.95
C VAL A 187 4.03 -2.55 4.60
N SER A 188 4.72 -3.58 4.12
CA SER A 188 4.23 -4.44 3.06
C SER A 188 3.80 -5.79 3.65
N VAL A 189 2.96 -6.52 2.94
CA VAL A 189 2.52 -7.86 3.35
C VAL A 189 3.05 -8.90 2.38
N ILE A 190 3.75 -9.91 2.90
CA ILE A 190 4.25 -11.03 2.12
C ILE A 190 3.41 -12.26 2.42
N CYS A 191 2.89 -12.87 1.37
CA CYS A 191 2.19 -14.14 1.38
C CYS A 191 3.12 -15.23 0.81
N VAL A 192 3.34 -16.31 1.56
CA VAL A 192 4.13 -17.46 1.11
C VAL A 192 3.18 -18.55 0.62
N ASP A 193 3.21 -18.87 -0.67
CA ASP A 193 2.34 -19.90 -1.24
C ASP A 193 2.86 -21.33 -0.98
N ASP A 194 2.11 -22.33 -1.43
CA ASP A 194 2.45 -23.75 -1.21
C ASP A 194 3.70 -24.22 -1.96
N SER A 195 4.23 -23.38 -2.86
CA SER A 195 5.48 -23.61 -3.60
C SER A 195 6.65 -22.81 -3.05
N ASP A 196 6.52 -22.24 -1.86
CA ASP A 196 7.48 -21.32 -1.21
C ASP A 196 7.80 -20.07 -2.05
N ARG A 197 6.91 -19.71 -2.97
CA ARG A 197 7.00 -18.45 -3.70
C ARG A 197 6.37 -17.33 -2.85
N HIS A 198 7.02 -16.20 -2.83
CA HIS A 198 6.56 -15.01 -2.12
C HIS A 198 5.69 -14.14 -3.04
N VAL A 199 4.54 -13.70 -2.55
CA VAL A 199 3.72 -12.66 -3.17
C VAL A 199 3.76 -11.46 -2.23
N MET A 200 4.43 -10.40 -2.65
CA MET A 200 4.61 -9.19 -1.84
C MET A 200 3.60 -8.12 -2.28
N LEU A 201 2.60 -7.88 -1.44
CA LEU A 201 1.65 -6.79 -1.54
C LEU A 201 2.35 -5.56 -0.98
N ALA A 202 2.94 -4.77 -1.88
CA ALA A 202 3.96 -3.80 -1.52
C ALA A 202 3.38 -2.51 -0.92
N GLY A 203 2.07 -2.25 -1.05
CA GLY A 203 1.51 -0.93 -0.75
C GLY A 203 2.19 0.13 -1.61
N ASP A 204 2.57 1.24 -0.99
CA ASP A 204 3.28 2.35 -1.60
C ASP A 204 4.78 2.36 -1.25
N ALA A 205 5.37 1.18 -1.00
CA ALA A 205 6.83 1.08 -0.96
C ALA A 205 7.44 1.59 -2.27
N THR A 206 6.72 1.43 -3.39
CA THR A 206 6.91 2.14 -4.66
C THR A 206 5.56 2.26 -5.39
N ASP A 207 5.42 3.25 -6.27
CA ASP A 207 4.26 3.34 -7.16
C ASP A 207 4.33 2.27 -8.27
N THR A 208 5.53 1.96 -8.76
CA THR A 208 5.74 1.01 -9.86
C THR A 208 6.99 0.14 -9.65
N LEU A 209 7.07 -0.98 -10.36
CA LEU A 209 8.29 -1.80 -10.40
C LEU A 209 9.49 -1.04 -10.96
N GLU A 210 9.28 -0.13 -11.94
CA GLU A 210 10.35 0.71 -12.47
C GLU A 210 10.98 1.58 -11.39
N GLN A 211 10.15 2.17 -10.51
CA GLN A 211 10.63 2.96 -9.37
C GLN A 211 11.49 2.13 -8.41
N LEU A 212 11.10 0.87 -8.15
CA LEU A 212 11.91 -0.05 -7.34
C LEU A 212 13.31 -0.24 -7.94
N HIS A 213 13.38 -0.58 -9.23
CA HIS A 213 14.67 -0.79 -9.92
C HIS A 213 15.51 0.49 -10.00
N ALA A 214 14.85 1.64 -10.15
CA ALA A 214 15.52 2.94 -10.14
C ALA A 214 16.03 3.38 -8.77
N ARG A 215 15.63 2.65 -7.67
CA ARG A 215 15.97 2.98 -6.27
C ARG A 215 15.67 4.44 -5.93
N ARG A 216 14.48 4.88 -6.29
CA ARG A 216 14.04 6.26 -6.07
C ARG A 216 13.01 6.34 -4.96
N ALA A 217 13.38 7.07 -3.90
CA ALA A 217 12.40 7.50 -2.91
C ALA A 217 11.37 8.42 -3.56
N ASP A 218 10.10 8.31 -3.16
CA ASP A 218 9.05 9.21 -3.62
C ASP A 218 9.24 10.66 -3.12
N ALA A 219 8.45 11.58 -3.67
CA ALA A 219 8.59 13.00 -3.38
C ALA A 219 8.20 13.36 -1.95
N ILE A 220 7.27 12.63 -1.34
CA ILE A 220 6.72 12.93 -0.01
C ILE A 220 7.41 12.16 1.11
N ALA A 221 8.30 11.21 0.81
CA ALA A 221 9.03 10.45 1.81
C ALA A 221 9.66 11.38 2.87
N PRO A 222 9.31 11.25 4.17
CA PRO A 222 9.89 12.08 5.24
C PRO A 222 11.40 11.87 5.36
N ASP A 223 11.86 10.63 5.18
CA ASP A 223 13.28 10.25 5.15
C ASP A 223 13.60 9.48 3.85
N PRO A 224 14.10 10.17 2.81
CA PRO A 224 14.44 9.54 1.54
C PRO A 224 15.56 8.52 1.64
N LYS A 225 16.48 8.67 2.62
CA LYS A 225 17.57 7.70 2.81
C LYS A 225 17.03 6.40 3.37
N ALA A 226 16.14 6.46 4.36
CA ALA A 226 15.44 5.30 4.88
C ALA A 226 14.60 4.63 3.78
N HIS A 227 13.93 5.42 2.94
CA HIS A 227 13.15 4.87 1.82
C HIS A 227 14.05 4.11 0.84
N VAL A 228 15.18 4.70 0.39
CA VAL A 228 16.13 4.01 -0.51
C VAL A 228 16.66 2.72 0.14
N ALA A 229 16.98 2.73 1.44
CA ALA A 229 17.42 1.53 2.15
C ALA A 229 16.32 0.44 2.16
N THR A 230 15.05 0.83 2.26
CA THR A 230 13.91 -0.08 2.10
C THR A 230 13.87 -0.70 0.71
N LEU A 231 14.05 0.10 -0.35
CA LEU A 231 14.07 -0.40 -1.74
C LEU A 231 15.22 -1.39 -1.96
N ASP A 232 16.42 -1.11 -1.40
CA ASP A 232 17.54 -2.04 -1.43
C ASP A 232 17.23 -3.36 -0.69
N THR A 233 16.52 -3.29 0.44
CA THR A 233 16.07 -4.46 1.20
C THR A 233 15.07 -5.29 0.41
N ILE A 234 14.10 -4.64 -0.27
CA ILE A 234 13.12 -5.32 -1.14
C ILE A 234 13.84 -6.04 -2.28
N LEU A 235 14.78 -5.37 -2.98
CA LEU A 235 15.56 -6.00 -4.04
C LEU A 235 16.40 -7.18 -3.54
N ALA A 236 17.03 -7.05 -2.36
CA ALA A 236 17.77 -8.14 -1.75
C ALA A 236 16.86 -9.32 -1.39
N HIS A 237 15.62 -9.06 -0.95
CA HIS A 237 14.63 -10.09 -0.67
C HIS A 237 14.20 -10.81 -1.96
N CYS A 238 13.91 -10.07 -3.03
CA CYS A 238 13.55 -10.63 -4.33
C CYS A 238 14.69 -11.50 -4.93
N ALA A 239 15.94 -11.09 -4.73
CA ALA A 239 17.09 -11.88 -5.19
C ALA A 239 17.29 -13.19 -4.41
N GLN A 240 16.81 -13.27 -3.17
CA GLN A 240 16.93 -14.46 -2.32
C GLN A 240 15.70 -15.39 -2.43
N ASN A 241 14.55 -14.86 -2.80
CA ASN A 241 13.28 -15.58 -2.82
C ASN A 241 12.52 -15.28 -4.12
N PRO A 242 11.96 -16.28 -4.81
CA PRO A 242 11.06 -16.03 -5.95
C PRO A 242 9.88 -15.17 -5.50
N THR A 243 9.86 -13.88 -5.88
CA THR A 243 8.90 -12.90 -5.37
C THR A 243 8.09 -12.25 -6.50
N VAL A 244 6.76 -12.34 -6.42
CA VAL A 244 5.83 -11.55 -7.23
C VAL A 244 5.63 -10.23 -6.50
N TYR A 245 6.17 -9.13 -7.03
CA TYR A 245 6.14 -7.80 -6.40
C TYR A 245 4.98 -6.98 -6.94
N LEU A 246 4.10 -6.51 -6.05
CA LEU A 246 2.79 -5.92 -6.37
C LEU A 246 2.61 -4.55 -5.68
N PRO A 247 3.10 -3.45 -6.27
CA PRO A 247 2.75 -2.09 -5.84
C PRO A 247 1.27 -1.80 -6.04
N SER A 248 0.70 -0.92 -5.21
CA SER A 248 -0.74 -0.58 -5.28
C SER A 248 -1.09 0.24 -6.52
N HIS A 249 -0.14 0.95 -7.11
CA HIS A 249 -0.37 1.83 -8.27
C HIS A 249 0.26 1.34 -9.58
N ASP A 250 0.86 0.15 -9.58
CA ASP A 250 1.48 -0.38 -10.79
C ASP A 250 0.42 -1.06 -11.69
N PRO A 251 0.25 -0.59 -12.94
CA PRO A 251 -0.72 -1.15 -13.88
C PRO A 251 -0.53 -2.67 -14.16
N GLU A 252 0.71 -3.15 -14.00
CA GLU A 252 1.04 -4.56 -14.26
C GLU A 252 0.85 -5.46 -13.03
N SER A 253 0.54 -4.92 -11.84
CA SER A 253 0.44 -5.72 -10.61
C SER A 253 -0.58 -6.84 -10.71
N ALA A 254 -1.78 -6.56 -11.23
CA ALA A 254 -2.82 -7.60 -11.38
C ALA A 254 -2.39 -8.69 -12.38
N ALA A 255 -1.75 -8.33 -13.48
CA ALA A 255 -1.23 -9.27 -14.47
C ALA A 255 -0.06 -10.10 -13.91
N ARG A 256 0.88 -9.45 -13.17
CA ARG A 256 1.96 -10.17 -12.48
C ARG A 256 1.44 -11.19 -11.47
N LEU A 257 0.40 -10.84 -10.72
CA LEU A 257 -0.26 -11.79 -9.82
C LEU A 257 -0.86 -12.97 -10.60
N ALA A 258 -1.67 -12.69 -11.63
CA ALA A 258 -2.38 -13.71 -12.40
C ALA A 258 -1.43 -14.71 -13.10
N HIS A 259 -0.30 -14.23 -13.59
CA HIS A 259 0.70 -15.04 -14.29
C HIS A 259 1.89 -15.46 -13.41
N SER A 260 1.88 -15.11 -12.12
CA SER A 260 2.94 -15.43 -11.16
C SER A 260 4.34 -14.98 -11.62
N ILE A 261 4.42 -13.79 -12.22
CA ILE A 261 5.68 -13.24 -12.74
C ILE A 261 6.52 -12.72 -11.57
N THR A 262 7.64 -13.36 -11.33
CA THR A 262 8.58 -12.99 -10.27
C THR A 262 9.55 -11.91 -10.74
N VAL A 263 9.97 -11.08 -9.79
CA VAL A 263 11.02 -10.07 -9.96
C VAL A 263 12.33 -10.65 -9.43
N SER A 264 13.41 -10.44 -10.17
CA SER A 264 14.78 -10.84 -9.81
C SER A 264 15.70 -9.63 -9.66
#